data_1f7567370dcafd24c09f7632972cd3a9
#
_entry.id   1f7567370dcafd24c09f7632972cd3a9
#
_cell.length_a   1.000
_cell.length_b   1.000
_cell.length_c   1.000
_cell.angle_alpha   90.00
_cell.angle_beta   90.00
_cell.angle_gamma   90.00
#
_symmetry.space_group_name_H-M   'P 1'
#
loop_
_entity.id
_entity.type
_entity.pdbx_description
1 polymer ?
#
loop_
_entity_poly.entity_id
_entity_poly.type
_entity_poly.pdbx_seq_one_letter_code
_entity_poly.pdbx_strand_id
1 'polypeptide(L)'
;MTNTRFSISADEVCKFSLKVPEGNDDVIFRMLGFESLTFSLNTATLQPQGYKMMLLPAEDQLDEIEVEEERDPAWYRNLATFKTYFLGSSENSKSITILNEKVLRLDDQSEPAVLKVKAADVLKIENPKLGYRLDYILTDFRYEVRAGYIFYGGNPLFIPDTTLSKSKLKKVETNREVAYRGSLQHFIQALYRGKVTEEGFEIRRLDRLPKDGGFLDQLNSQILDEETLLARDAD
;
A
#
# COMPACT_ATOMS: atom_id res chain seq x y z
N MET A 1 -0.35 6.58 7.28
CA MET A 1 -0.49 6.46 5.82
C MET A 1 -0.20 7.82 5.23
N THR A 2 0.89 7.96 4.53
CA THR A 2 1.20 9.16 3.75
C THR A 2 0.25 9.19 2.55
N ASN A 3 -0.66 10.15 2.54
CA ASN A 3 -1.63 10.32 1.45
C ASN A 3 -1.01 11.32 0.48
N THR A 4 -0.35 10.84 -0.57
CA THR A 4 0.26 11.72 -1.58
C THR A 4 -0.87 12.45 -2.32
N ARG A 5 -0.95 13.77 -2.11
CA ARG A 5 -1.99 14.63 -2.70
C ARG A 5 -1.49 15.47 -3.86
N PHE A 6 -0.19 15.67 -3.94
CA PHE A 6 0.43 16.55 -4.92
C PHE A 6 1.65 15.88 -5.52
N SER A 7 1.83 16.02 -6.82
CA SER A 7 3.04 15.64 -7.51
C SER A 7 3.38 16.64 -8.60
N ILE A 8 4.65 16.74 -8.93
CA ILE A 8 5.16 17.56 -10.02
C ILE A 8 6.39 16.87 -10.62
N SER A 9 6.58 17.02 -11.91
CA SER A 9 7.84 16.65 -12.56
C SER A 9 8.76 17.85 -12.61
N ALA A 10 10.06 17.64 -12.38
CA ALA A 10 11.07 18.65 -12.63
C ALA A 10 11.17 18.95 -14.13
N ASP A 11 11.61 20.14 -14.46
CA ASP A 11 11.90 20.55 -15.83
C ASP A 11 13.22 19.96 -16.36
N GLU A 12 13.60 20.31 -17.60
CA GLU A 12 14.81 19.82 -18.28
C GLU A 12 16.13 20.22 -17.56
N VAL A 13 16.08 21.23 -16.70
CA VAL A 13 17.21 21.66 -15.86
C VAL A 13 17.06 21.24 -14.39
N CYS A 14 16.24 20.23 -14.15
CA CYS A 14 15.97 19.64 -12.83
C CYS A 14 15.42 20.61 -11.80
N LYS A 15 14.69 21.67 -12.23
CA LYS A 15 14.01 22.59 -11.33
C LYS A 15 12.53 22.24 -11.19
N PHE A 16 11.99 22.45 -10.00
CA PHE A 16 10.58 22.26 -9.70
C PHE A 16 10.09 23.30 -8.70
N SER A 17 8.78 23.51 -8.66
CA SER A 17 8.11 24.33 -7.65
C SER A 17 6.85 23.61 -7.21
N LEU A 18 6.81 23.16 -5.97
CA LEU A 18 5.68 22.42 -5.40
C LEU A 18 4.96 23.30 -4.36
N LYS A 19 3.65 23.44 -4.53
CA LYS A 19 2.80 24.09 -3.52
C LYS A 19 2.36 23.03 -2.52
N VAL A 20 2.71 23.21 -1.25
CA VAL A 20 2.35 22.31 -0.15
C VAL A 20 1.47 23.05 0.85
N PRO A 21 0.55 22.36 1.55
CA PRO A 21 -0.21 22.92 2.66
C PRO A 21 0.72 23.37 3.80
N GLU A 22 0.23 24.20 4.69
CA GLU A 22 0.94 24.53 5.93
C GLU A 22 1.00 23.32 6.85
N GLY A 23 2.18 23.06 7.43
CA GLY A 23 2.40 21.97 8.36
C GLY A 23 3.72 21.23 8.12
N ASN A 24 3.72 19.97 8.58
CA ASN A 24 4.82 19.03 8.35
C ASN A 24 4.35 17.99 7.33
N ASP A 25 5.10 17.87 6.25
CA ASP A 25 4.85 16.89 5.19
C ASP A 25 6.15 16.24 4.73
N ASP A 26 6.05 15.02 4.19
CA ASP A 26 7.17 14.35 3.55
C ASP A 26 7.10 14.54 2.03
N VAL A 27 8.21 15.02 1.46
CA VAL A 27 8.39 15.16 0.01
C VAL A 27 9.28 14.04 -0.48
N ILE A 28 8.79 13.25 -1.43
CA ILE A 28 9.51 12.13 -2.00
C ILE A 28 10.05 12.53 -3.38
N PHE A 29 11.37 12.45 -3.52
CA PHE A 29 12.07 12.67 -4.78
C PHE A 29 12.38 11.33 -5.42
N ARG A 30 12.07 11.20 -6.69
CA ARG A 30 12.33 9.98 -7.44
C ARG A 30 12.83 10.29 -8.85
N MET A 31 13.79 9.52 -9.29
CA MET A 31 14.30 9.50 -10.67
C MET A 31 14.67 8.06 -11.03
N LEU A 32 14.41 7.66 -12.27
CA LEU A 32 14.79 6.32 -12.77
C LEU A 32 16.30 6.13 -12.67
N GLY A 33 16.75 4.99 -12.12
CA GLY A 33 18.18 4.70 -11.91
C GLY A 33 18.79 5.33 -10.64
N PHE A 34 17.97 6.00 -9.81
CA PHE A 34 18.42 6.61 -8.56
C PHE A 34 17.58 6.10 -7.38
N GLU A 35 18.18 6.14 -6.19
CA GLU A 35 17.47 5.87 -4.95
C GLU A 35 16.41 6.94 -4.67
N SER A 36 15.27 6.52 -4.14
CA SER A 36 14.24 7.47 -3.71
C SER A 36 14.68 8.19 -2.44
N LEU A 37 14.60 9.51 -2.44
CA LEU A 37 14.91 10.34 -1.29
C LEU A 37 13.62 10.89 -0.66
N THR A 38 13.41 10.61 0.62
CA THR A 38 12.34 11.23 1.41
C THR A 38 12.90 12.40 2.22
N PHE A 39 12.31 13.57 2.07
CA PHE A 39 12.68 14.79 2.77
C PHE A 39 11.49 15.29 3.59
N SER A 40 11.66 15.33 4.92
CA SER A 40 10.63 15.87 5.82
C SER A 40 10.69 17.40 5.80
N LEU A 41 9.60 18.00 5.34
CA LEU A 41 9.45 19.42 5.15
C LEU A 41 8.57 20.01 6.25
N ASN A 42 9.07 21.11 6.88
CA ASN A 42 8.27 21.95 7.75
C ASN A 42 8.07 23.32 7.09
N THR A 43 6.82 23.67 6.79
CA THR A 43 6.52 24.91 6.08
C THR A 43 6.80 26.18 6.90
N ALA A 44 6.87 26.07 8.24
CA ALA A 44 7.24 27.21 9.10
C ALA A 44 8.74 27.55 9.02
N THR A 45 9.58 26.63 8.53
CA THR A 45 11.05 26.77 8.46
C THR A 45 11.58 26.69 7.03
N LEU A 46 10.75 27.02 6.03
CA LEU A 46 11.15 27.02 4.63
C LEU A 46 12.30 28.00 4.35
N GLN A 47 13.29 27.52 3.61
CA GLN A 47 14.39 28.36 3.16
C GLN A 47 13.98 29.17 1.94
N PRO A 48 14.10 30.53 1.96
CA PRO A 48 13.67 31.37 0.83
C PRO A 48 14.41 31.07 -0.48
N GLN A 49 15.67 30.60 -0.41
CA GLN A 49 16.50 30.22 -1.54
C GLN A 49 16.12 28.84 -2.11
N GLY A 50 15.20 28.10 -1.47
CA GLY A 50 14.82 26.75 -1.84
C GLY A 50 15.82 25.69 -1.37
N TYR A 51 15.64 24.49 -1.90
CA TYR A 51 16.43 23.30 -1.52
C TYR A 51 17.09 22.70 -2.76
N LYS A 52 18.30 22.19 -2.59
CA LYS A 52 18.98 21.39 -3.59
C LYS A 52 19.02 19.94 -3.10
N MET A 53 18.33 19.06 -3.81
CA MET A 53 18.31 17.63 -3.50
C MET A 53 19.29 16.90 -4.40
N MET A 54 20.06 15.97 -3.82
CA MET A 54 20.95 15.08 -4.56
C MET A 54 20.45 13.65 -4.39
N LEU A 55 20.15 13.01 -5.50
CA LEU A 55 19.79 11.59 -5.53
C LEU A 55 21.06 10.76 -5.74
N LEU A 56 21.16 9.65 -5.02
CA LEU A 56 22.23 8.68 -5.20
C LEU A 56 21.83 7.68 -6.29
N PRO A 57 22.76 7.26 -7.16
CA PRO A 57 22.51 6.18 -8.08
C PRO A 57 22.06 4.92 -7.31
N ALA A 58 21.05 4.22 -7.82
CA ALA A 58 20.66 2.94 -7.23
C ALA A 58 21.78 1.92 -7.44
N GLU A 59 22.20 1.20 -6.37
CA GLU A 59 23.27 0.18 -6.45
C GLU A 59 22.89 -0.97 -7.38
N ASP A 60 21.62 -1.35 -7.38
CA ASP A 60 21.04 -2.20 -8.42
C ASP A 60 20.82 -1.33 -9.66
N GLN A 61 21.81 -1.20 -10.53
CA GLN A 61 21.56 -0.74 -11.89
C GLN A 61 20.48 -1.66 -12.44
N LEU A 62 19.29 -1.08 -12.60
CA LEU A 62 18.23 -1.76 -13.30
C LEU A 62 18.76 -2.01 -14.70
N ASP A 63 19.23 -3.23 -14.98
CA ASP A 63 19.58 -3.61 -16.32
C ASP A 63 18.50 -3.07 -17.23
N GLU A 64 18.92 -2.45 -18.32
CA GLU A 64 18.04 -1.89 -19.33
C GLU A 64 16.86 -2.84 -19.51
N ILE A 65 15.63 -2.35 -19.42
CA ILE A 65 14.45 -3.21 -19.55
C ILE A 65 14.52 -3.76 -20.95
N GLU A 66 15.16 -4.92 -21.14
CA GLU A 66 14.92 -5.73 -22.32
C GLU A 66 13.43 -6.06 -22.26
N VAL A 67 12.68 -5.40 -23.12
CA VAL A 67 11.28 -5.73 -23.37
C VAL A 67 11.30 -7.03 -24.15
N GLU A 68 11.52 -8.13 -23.44
CA GLU A 68 11.27 -9.44 -24.01
C GLU A 68 9.81 -9.49 -24.45
N GLU A 69 9.57 -9.79 -25.73
CA GLU A 69 8.22 -9.86 -26.29
C GLU A 69 7.38 -10.94 -25.59
N GLU A 70 8.02 -11.98 -25.08
CA GLU A 70 7.38 -13.04 -24.30
C GLU A 70 8.10 -13.27 -22.98
N ARG A 71 7.38 -13.11 -21.87
CA ARG A 71 7.84 -13.48 -20.54
C ARG A 71 7.68 -14.98 -20.33
N ASP A 72 8.53 -15.58 -19.50
CA ASP A 72 8.44 -17.00 -19.19
C ASP A 72 7.16 -17.33 -18.36
N PRO A 73 6.71 -18.59 -18.35
CA PRO A 73 5.54 -19.00 -17.56
C PRO A 73 5.70 -18.74 -16.05
N ALA A 74 6.93 -18.71 -15.50
CA ALA A 74 7.19 -18.42 -14.11
C ALA A 74 6.85 -16.96 -13.79
N TRP A 75 7.20 -16.03 -14.65
CA TRP A 75 6.85 -14.63 -14.52
C TRP A 75 5.33 -14.42 -14.38
N TYR A 76 4.52 -15.08 -15.22
CA TYR A 76 3.06 -14.96 -15.15
C TYR A 76 2.48 -15.55 -13.87
N ARG A 77 3.02 -16.68 -13.36
CA ARG A 77 2.61 -17.22 -12.06
C ARG A 77 2.94 -16.27 -10.92
N ASN A 78 4.12 -15.69 -10.93
CA ASN A 78 4.58 -14.74 -9.92
C ASN A 78 3.77 -13.44 -9.98
N LEU A 79 3.43 -12.96 -11.19
CA LEU A 79 2.53 -11.82 -11.38
C LEU A 79 1.15 -12.08 -10.80
N ALA A 80 0.57 -13.25 -11.00
CA ALA A 80 -0.72 -13.61 -10.42
C ALA A 80 -0.66 -13.62 -8.89
N THR A 81 0.42 -14.15 -8.31
CA THR A 81 0.68 -14.11 -6.87
C THR A 81 0.81 -12.68 -6.36
N PHE A 82 1.62 -11.86 -7.01
CA PHE A 82 1.76 -10.44 -6.68
C PHE A 82 0.41 -9.72 -6.71
N LYS A 83 -0.35 -9.86 -7.79
CA LYS A 83 -1.68 -9.21 -7.92
C LYS A 83 -2.63 -9.63 -6.80
N THR A 84 -2.66 -10.91 -6.45
CA THR A 84 -3.51 -11.44 -5.38
C THR A 84 -3.23 -10.76 -4.05
N TYR A 85 -1.98 -10.59 -3.69
CA TYR A 85 -1.60 -10.05 -2.39
C TYR A 85 -1.46 -8.53 -2.37
N PHE A 86 -1.11 -7.92 -3.48
CA PHE A 86 -0.96 -6.47 -3.59
C PHE A 86 -2.31 -5.75 -3.79
N LEU A 87 -3.16 -6.27 -4.67
CA LEU A 87 -4.48 -5.70 -4.93
C LEU A 87 -5.55 -6.20 -3.96
N GLY A 88 -5.31 -7.36 -3.32
CA GLY A 88 -6.25 -8.03 -2.45
C GLY A 88 -7.31 -8.85 -3.19
N SER A 89 -8.23 -9.46 -2.43
CA SER A 89 -9.26 -10.38 -2.92
C SER A 89 -10.70 -9.86 -2.77
N SER A 90 -10.88 -8.58 -2.44
CA SER A 90 -12.21 -7.98 -2.28
C SER A 90 -12.97 -7.87 -3.60
N GLU A 91 -14.28 -7.71 -3.55
CA GLU A 91 -15.09 -7.45 -4.75
C GLU A 91 -14.65 -6.18 -5.52
N ASN A 92 -14.07 -5.21 -4.81
CA ASN A 92 -13.53 -4.01 -5.44
C ASN A 92 -12.23 -4.29 -6.18
N SER A 93 -11.38 -5.20 -5.66
CA SER A 93 -10.10 -5.52 -6.29
C SER A 93 -10.22 -6.23 -7.63
N LYS A 94 -11.30 -6.97 -7.86
CA LYS A 94 -11.57 -7.68 -9.14
C LYS A 94 -11.62 -6.76 -10.36
N SER A 95 -11.91 -5.48 -10.17
CA SER A 95 -11.98 -4.49 -11.25
C SER A 95 -10.72 -3.64 -11.38
N ILE A 96 -9.73 -3.86 -10.51
CA ILE A 96 -8.47 -3.11 -10.54
C ILE A 96 -7.54 -3.71 -11.59
N THR A 97 -6.93 -2.86 -12.39
CA THR A 97 -5.98 -3.25 -13.44
C THR A 97 -4.68 -2.49 -13.28
N ILE A 98 -3.56 -3.20 -13.36
CA ILE A 98 -2.24 -2.59 -13.50
C ILE A 98 -1.98 -2.45 -15.00
N LEU A 99 -1.83 -1.21 -15.49
CA LEU A 99 -1.75 -0.94 -16.92
C LEU A 99 -0.37 -1.25 -17.53
N ASN A 100 0.67 -1.15 -16.70
CA ASN A 100 2.06 -1.31 -17.11
C ASN A 100 2.76 -2.46 -16.36
N GLU A 101 2.15 -3.64 -16.30
CA GLU A 101 2.68 -4.81 -15.58
C GLU A 101 4.13 -5.17 -15.98
N LYS A 102 4.52 -4.86 -17.21
CA LYS A 102 5.86 -5.15 -17.75
C LYS A 102 7.00 -4.46 -17.00
N VAL A 103 6.73 -3.39 -16.24
CA VAL A 103 7.74 -2.73 -15.40
C VAL A 103 8.06 -3.50 -14.12
N LEU A 104 7.30 -4.57 -13.81
CA LEU A 104 7.53 -5.41 -12.65
C LEU A 104 8.67 -6.39 -12.88
N ARG A 105 9.57 -6.46 -11.92
CA ARG A 105 10.61 -7.48 -11.78
C ARG A 105 10.20 -8.41 -10.65
N LEU A 106 9.96 -9.66 -11.00
CA LEU A 106 9.42 -10.69 -10.12
C LEU A 106 10.53 -11.73 -9.88
N ASP A 107 11.10 -11.71 -8.69
CA ASP A 107 12.22 -12.59 -8.32
C ASP A 107 11.76 -13.61 -7.27
N ASP A 108 11.72 -14.88 -7.66
CA ASP A 108 11.44 -16.03 -6.81
C ASP A 108 12.67 -16.97 -6.70
N GLN A 109 13.82 -16.55 -7.26
CA GLN A 109 15.03 -17.36 -7.34
C GLN A 109 16.09 -16.96 -6.33
N SER A 110 16.21 -15.66 -6.01
CA SER A 110 17.28 -15.14 -5.13
C SER A 110 17.16 -15.63 -3.68
N GLU A 111 15.95 -16.02 -3.25
CA GLU A 111 15.69 -16.51 -1.89
C GLU A 111 14.63 -17.61 -1.90
N PRO A 112 14.93 -18.81 -1.33
CA PRO A 112 14.02 -19.95 -1.37
C PRO A 112 12.66 -19.68 -0.72
N ALA A 113 11.58 -19.95 -1.47
CA ALA A 113 10.20 -19.76 -1.03
C ALA A 113 9.82 -18.29 -0.69
N VAL A 114 10.50 -17.34 -1.31
CA VAL A 114 10.21 -15.92 -1.19
C VAL A 114 10.03 -15.31 -2.57
N LEU A 115 8.93 -14.59 -2.78
CA LEU A 115 8.74 -13.75 -3.95
C LEU A 115 9.05 -12.30 -3.56
N LYS A 116 10.06 -11.73 -4.20
CA LYS A 116 10.39 -10.29 -4.13
C LYS A 116 9.93 -9.61 -5.41
N VAL A 117 9.36 -8.41 -5.27
CA VAL A 117 8.93 -7.65 -6.44
C VAL A 117 9.42 -6.22 -6.33
N LYS A 118 10.08 -5.77 -7.38
CA LYS A 118 10.47 -4.37 -7.59
C LYS A 118 9.77 -3.83 -8.82
N ALA A 119 9.56 -2.54 -8.88
CA ALA A 119 9.03 -1.87 -10.07
C ALA A 119 10.12 -0.95 -10.65
N ALA A 120 10.42 -1.16 -11.93
CA ALA A 120 11.38 -0.31 -12.65
C ALA A 120 10.84 1.09 -12.93
N ASP A 121 9.50 1.27 -12.88
CA ASP A 121 8.82 2.54 -13.06
C ASP A 121 7.59 2.62 -12.15
N VAL A 122 6.96 3.79 -12.09
CA VAL A 122 5.70 4.02 -11.38
C VAL A 122 4.63 3.07 -11.90
N LEU A 123 3.99 2.31 -11.01
CA LEU A 123 2.85 1.48 -11.40
C LEU A 123 1.65 2.35 -11.71
N LYS A 124 1.08 2.17 -12.88
CA LYS A 124 -0.15 2.81 -13.33
C LYS A 124 -1.31 1.86 -13.07
N ILE A 125 -2.17 2.22 -12.13
CA ILE A 125 -3.26 1.36 -11.68
C ILE A 125 -4.58 2.06 -11.92
N GLU A 126 -5.56 1.34 -12.48
CA GLU A 126 -6.92 1.82 -12.63
C GLU A 126 -7.86 1.12 -11.66
N ASN A 127 -8.71 1.90 -10.99
CA ASN A 127 -9.81 1.42 -10.17
C ASN A 127 -11.12 2.05 -10.62
N PRO A 128 -11.78 1.50 -11.65
CA PRO A 128 -12.99 2.08 -12.22
C PRO A 128 -14.19 2.05 -11.26
N LYS A 129 -14.26 1.10 -10.33
CA LYS A 129 -15.32 1.07 -9.31
C LYS A 129 -15.26 2.25 -8.36
N LEU A 130 -14.05 2.70 -8.01
CA LEU A 130 -13.84 3.84 -7.14
C LEU A 130 -13.54 5.13 -7.92
N GLY A 131 -13.44 5.06 -9.27
CA GLY A 131 -13.21 6.20 -10.14
C GLY A 131 -11.88 6.89 -9.85
N TYR A 132 -10.81 6.10 -9.66
CA TYR A 132 -9.44 6.58 -9.48
C TYR A 132 -8.50 5.91 -10.47
N ARG A 133 -7.53 6.68 -10.94
CA ARG A 133 -6.24 6.17 -11.37
C ARG A 133 -5.24 6.40 -10.24
N LEU A 134 -4.30 5.48 -10.08
CA LEU A 134 -3.24 5.58 -9.09
C LEU A 134 -1.91 5.50 -9.81
N ASP A 135 -1.05 6.44 -9.48
CA ASP A 135 0.37 6.35 -9.73
C ASP A 135 1.02 5.84 -8.43
N TYR A 136 1.47 4.58 -8.43
CA TYR A 136 1.98 3.95 -7.23
C TYR A 136 3.50 3.71 -7.34
N ILE A 137 4.25 4.34 -6.45
CA ILE A 137 5.68 4.09 -6.29
C ILE A 137 5.84 2.88 -5.39
N LEU A 138 6.12 1.72 -5.99
CA LEU A 138 6.41 0.50 -5.23
C LEU A 138 7.86 0.56 -4.73
N THR A 139 8.05 0.65 -3.41
CA THR A 139 9.39 0.65 -2.80
C THR A 139 9.86 -0.75 -2.47
N ASP A 140 8.95 -1.61 -2.03
CA ASP A 140 9.26 -3.00 -1.73
C ASP A 140 8.00 -3.87 -1.77
N PHE A 141 8.17 -5.14 -2.09
CA PHE A 141 7.17 -6.19 -1.93
C PHE A 141 7.89 -7.52 -1.66
N ARG A 142 7.47 -8.18 -0.59
CA ARG A 142 8.00 -9.47 -0.16
C ARG A 142 6.87 -10.38 0.28
N TYR A 143 6.80 -11.57 -0.29
CA TYR A 143 5.91 -12.63 0.12
C TYR A 143 6.67 -13.88 0.50
N GLU A 144 6.62 -14.27 1.76
CA GLU A 144 7.23 -15.48 2.31
C GLU A 144 6.21 -16.61 2.32
N VAL A 145 6.31 -17.51 1.36
CA VAL A 145 5.31 -18.57 1.14
C VAL A 145 5.13 -19.46 2.37
N ARG A 146 6.23 -19.85 3.03
CA ARG A 146 6.19 -20.78 4.20
C ARG A 146 5.59 -20.13 5.45
N ALA A 147 5.85 -18.85 5.65
CA ALA A 147 5.35 -18.10 6.79
C ALA A 147 3.95 -17.52 6.55
N GLY A 148 3.51 -17.47 5.29
CA GLY A 148 2.31 -16.74 4.89
C GLY A 148 2.43 -15.24 5.19
N TYR A 149 3.66 -14.73 5.27
CA TYR A 149 3.93 -13.33 5.61
C TYR A 149 4.05 -12.51 4.34
N ILE A 150 3.38 -11.35 4.35
CA ILE A 150 3.40 -10.40 3.25
C ILE A 150 3.81 -9.04 3.80
N PHE A 151 4.77 -8.44 3.14
CA PHE A 151 5.14 -7.05 3.36
C PHE A 151 5.17 -6.32 2.01
N TYR A 152 4.61 -5.13 1.96
CA TYR A 152 4.83 -4.20 0.86
C TYR A 152 4.79 -2.77 1.36
N GLY A 153 5.57 -1.93 0.71
CA GLY A 153 5.67 -0.51 0.96
C GLY A 153 5.59 0.29 -0.32
N GLY A 154 5.13 1.51 -0.22
CA GLY A 154 5.08 2.40 -1.38
C GLY A 154 4.22 3.63 -1.14
N ASN A 155 4.20 4.50 -2.15
CA ASN A 155 3.55 5.79 -2.09
C ASN A 155 2.52 5.93 -3.22
N PRO A 156 1.20 5.88 -2.90
CA PRO A 156 0.14 6.07 -3.87
C PRO A 156 -0.12 7.57 -4.11
N LEU A 157 -0.25 7.96 -5.37
CA LEU A 157 -0.88 9.20 -5.79
C LEU A 157 -2.24 8.88 -6.39
N PHE A 158 -3.31 9.30 -5.74
CA PHE A 158 -4.69 9.10 -6.21
C PHE A 158 -5.11 10.23 -7.14
N ILE A 159 -5.45 9.90 -8.37
CA ILE A 159 -5.90 10.82 -9.41
C ILE A 159 -7.38 10.54 -9.69
N PRO A 160 -8.32 11.41 -9.25
CA PRO A 160 -9.73 11.21 -9.53
C PRO A 160 -10.02 11.24 -11.03
N ASP A 161 -10.89 10.37 -11.49
CA ASP A 161 -11.42 10.44 -12.86
C ASP A 161 -12.45 11.57 -12.95
N THR A 162 -12.05 12.65 -13.59
CA THR A 162 -12.91 13.84 -13.80
C THR A 162 -13.79 13.75 -15.05
N THR A 163 -13.67 12.68 -15.83
CA THR A 163 -14.40 12.49 -17.09
C THR A 163 -15.74 11.76 -16.92
N LEU A 164 -16.04 11.33 -15.67
CA LEU A 164 -17.23 10.54 -15.37
C LEU A 164 -18.54 11.35 -15.60
N SER A 165 -19.50 10.73 -16.23
CA SER A 165 -20.87 11.28 -16.30
C SER A 165 -21.49 11.38 -14.89
N LYS A 166 -22.47 12.27 -14.70
CA LYS A 166 -23.15 12.45 -13.41
C LYS A 166 -23.69 11.16 -12.81
N SER A 167 -24.25 10.28 -13.65
CA SER A 167 -24.77 8.97 -13.21
C SER A 167 -23.67 8.04 -12.73
N LYS A 168 -22.54 7.96 -13.45
CA LYS A 168 -21.38 7.18 -13.04
C LYS A 168 -20.74 7.73 -11.77
N LEU A 169 -20.64 9.06 -11.65
CA LEU A 169 -20.09 9.71 -10.47
C LEU A 169 -20.87 9.33 -9.21
N LYS A 170 -22.22 9.40 -9.25
CA LYS A 170 -23.06 8.99 -8.11
C LYS A 170 -22.80 7.53 -7.69
N LYS A 171 -22.64 6.61 -8.66
CA LYS A 171 -22.29 5.21 -8.37
C LYS A 171 -20.92 5.07 -7.73
N VAL A 172 -19.94 5.79 -8.24
CA VAL A 172 -18.58 5.84 -7.70
C VAL A 172 -18.58 6.36 -6.26
N GLU A 173 -19.30 7.43 -5.97
CA GLU A 173 -19.45 7.99 -4.62
C GLU A 173 -20.04 6.96 -3.65
N THR A 174 -21.11 6.26 -4.04
CA THR A 174 -21.67 5.17 -3.25
C THR A 174 -20.66 4.05 -3.01
N ASN A 175 -19.90 3.65 -4.04
CA ASN A 175 -18.87 2.62 -3.90
C ASN A 175 -17.72 3.06 -2.97
N ARG A 176 -17.34 4.34 -3.02
CA ARG A 176 -16.33 4.92 -2.10
C ARG A 176 -16.82 4.89 -0.66
N GLU A 177 -18.05 5.22 -0.42
CA GLU A 177 -18.65 5.15 0.92
C GLU A 177 -18.64 3.70 1.45
N VAL A 178 -19.06 2.74 0.62
CA VAL A 178 -19.03 1.31 0.99
C VAL A 178 -17.61 0.83 1.26
N ALA A 179 -16.63 1.24 0.42
CA ALA A 179 -15.22 0.87 0.61
C ALA A 179 -14.59 1.53 1.84
N TYR A 180 -15.06 2.71 2.23
CA TYR A 180 -14.59 3.42 3.42
C TYR A 180 -15.10 2.76 4.70
N ARG A 181 -16.39 2.39 4.76
CA ARG A 181 -17.00 1.75 5.94
C ARG A 181 -16.29 0.43 6.27
N GLY A 182 -15.85 0.29 7.51
CA GLY A 182 -15.10 -0.88 7.98
C GLY A 182 -13.64 -0.93 7.52
N SER A 183 -13.13 0.08 6.78
CA SER A 183 -11.72 0.15 6.40
C SER A 183 -10.84 0.52 7.60
N LEU A 184 -9.53 0.22 7.50
CA LEU A 184 -8.55 0.66 8.49
C LEU A 184 -8.56 2.19 8.67
N GLN A 185 -8.75 2.95 7.58
CA GLN A 185 -8.84 4.42 7.66
C GLN A 185 -10.06 4.86 8.46
N HIS A 186 -11.21 4.21 8.28
CA HIS A 186 -12.41 4.45 9.06
C HIS A 186 -12.16 4.17 10.54
N PHE A 187 -11.57 3.01 10.86
CA PHE A 187 -11.21 2.65 12.23
C PHE A 187 -10.27 3.67 12.90
N ILE A 188 -9.19 4.06 12.22
CA ILE A 188 -8.24 5.05 12.75
C ILE A 188 -8.93 6.39 13.00
N GLN A 189 -9.81 6.84 12.10
CA GLN A 189 -10.57 8.07 12.30
C GLN A 189 -11.57 7.97 13.46
N ALA A 190 -12.26 6.83 13.59
CA ALA A 190 -13.16 6.56 14.70
C ALA A 190 -12.40 6.56 16.03
N LEU A 191 -11.22 5.92 16.06
CA LEU A 191 -10.34 5.90 17.23
C LEU A 191 -9.89 7.31 17.62
N TYR A 192 -9.39 8.10 16.66
CA TYR A 192 -8.96 9.48 16.90
C TYR A 192 -10.07 10.38 17.45
N ARG A 193 -11.32 10.15 17.00
CA ARG A 193 -12.49 10.92 17.44
C ARG A 193 -13.13 10.37 18.73
N GLY A 194 -12.64 9.27 19.29
CA GLY A 194 -13.23 8.59 20.44
C GLY A 194 -14.60 7.96 20.17
N LYS A 195 -14.88 7.61 18.89
CA LYS A 195 -16.20 7.12 18.43
C LYS A 195 -16.20 5.67 17.93
N VAL A 196 -15.28 4.87 18.45
CA VAL A 196 -15.05 3.49 18.00
C VAL A 196 -16.33 2.65 18.02
N THR A 197 -17.03 2.63 19.15
CA THR A 197 -18.28 1.87 19.32
C THR A 197 -19.44 2.48 18.53
N GLU A 198 -19.55 3.83 18.50
CA GLU A 198 -20.60 4.54 17.74
C GLU A 198 -20.50 4.25 16.23
N GLU A 199 -19.25 4.10 15.71
CA GLU A 199 -18.97 3.79 14.30
C GLU A 199 -19.00 2.28 14.01
N GLY A 200 -19.41 1.45 15.00
CA GLY A 200 -19.63 0.02 14.84
C GLY A 200 -18.38 -0.85 14.95
N PHE A 201 -17.30 -0.35 15.54
CA PHE A 201 -16.08 -1.15 15.78
C PHE A 201 -16.07 -1.70 17.20
N GLU A 202 -15.54 -2.91 17.33
CA GLU A 202 -15.26 -3.57 18.59
C GLU A 202 -13.75 -3.80 18.70
N ILE A 203 -13.16 -3.37 19.82
CA ILE A 203 -11.74 -3.61 20.10
C ILE A 203 -11.66 -4.79 21.08
N ARG A 204 -10.97 -5.85 20.64
CA ARG A 204 -10.71 -7.04 21.47
C ARG A 204 -9.23 -7.18 21.74
N ARG A 205 -8.88 -7.60 22.93
CA ARG A 205 -7.51 -7.99 23.26
C ARG A 205 -7.19 -9.32 22.56
N LEU A 206 -6.03 -9.38 21.88
CA LEU A 206 -5.53 -10.60 21.27
C LEU A 206 -4.49 -11.24 22.18
N ASP A 207 -4.84 -12.34 22.83
CA ASP A 207 -3.90 -13.18 23.56
C ASP A 207 -3.32 -14.23 22.59
N ARG A 208 -2.01 -14.14 22.31
CA ARG A 208 -1.29 -15.13 21.50
C ARG A 208 -0.81 -16.24 22.43
N LEU A 209 -1.36 -17.43 22.24
CA LEU A 209 -0.95 -18.60 22.98
C LEU A 209 0.18 -19.32 22.23
N PRO A 210 1.23 -19.80 22.95
CA PRO A 210 2.27 -20.62 22.33
C PRO A 210 1.64 -21.88 21.72
N LYS A 211 2.17 -22.29 20.56
CA LYS A 211 1.75 -23.52 19.87
C LYS A 211 2.30 -24.82 20.52
N ASP A 212 2.70 -24.79 21.76
CA ASP A 212 3.21 -25.95 22.45
C ASP A 212 2.06 -26.93 22.74
N GLY A 213 2.19 -28.16 22.23
CA GLY A 213 1.13 -29.17 22.26
C GLY A 213 0.53 -29.48 23.65
N GLY A 214 1.20 -29.08 24.74
CA GLY A 214 0.66 -29.17 26.10
C GLY A 214 -0.46 -28.18 26.43
N PHE A 215 -0.63 -27.12 25.66
CA PHE A 215 -1.67 -26.10 25.92
C PHE A 215 -3.05 -26.53 25.39
N LEU A 216 -3.10 -27.22 24.24
CA LEU A 216 -4.35 -27.76 23.71
C LEU A 216 -4.91 -28.86 24.65
N ASP A 217 -4.04 -29.64 25.30
CA ASP A 217 -4.45 -30.62 26.29
C ASP A 217 -4.94 -29.96 27.59
N GLN A 218 -4.38 -28.82 27.98
CA GLN A 218 -4.86 -28.01 29.12
C GLN A 218 -6.19 -27.32 28.82
N LEU A 219 -6.40 -26.82 27.60
CA LEU A 219 -7.66 -26.23 27.15
C LEU A 219 -8.77 -27.26 27.05
N ASN A 220 -8.47 -28.46 26.59
CA ASN A 220 -9.42 -29.57 26.55
C ASN A 220 -9.74 -30.16 27.93
N SER A 221 -8.87 -29.95 28.93
CA SER A 221 -9.11 -30.34 30.32
C SER A 221 -9.82 -29.26 31.17
N GLN A 222 -9.80 -28.01 30.74
CA GLN A 222 -10.57 -26.91 31.33
C GLN A 222 -11.70 -26.56 30.37
N ILE A 223 -12.92 -27.00 30.66
CA ILE A 223 -14.14 -26.52 30.00
C ILE A 223 -14.29 -25.07 30.49
N LEU A 224 -13.67 -24.15 29.74
CA LEU A 224 -13.96 -22.72 29.86
C LEU A 224 -15.30 -22.52 29.15
N ASP A 225 -16.36 -22.31 29.92
CA ASP A 225 -17.63 -21.88 29.35
C ASP A 225 -17.50 -20.47 28.75
N GLU A 226 -18.38 -20.11 27.82
CA GLU A 226 -18.38 -18.80 27.16
C GLU A 226 -18.45 -17.62 28.15
N GLU A 227 -19.10 -17.79 29.30
CA GLU A 227 -19.20 -16.78 30.37
C GLU A 227 -17.84 -16.49 31.01
N THR A 228 -17.00 -17.50 31.21
CA THR A 228 -15.66 -17.33 31.79
C THR A 228 -14.71 -16.58 30.84
N LEU A 229 -14.88 -16.73 29.52
CA LEU A 229 -14.13 -15.96 28.53
C LEU A 229 -14.57 -14.49 28.49
N LEU A 230 -15.87 -14.21 28.56
CA LEU A 230 -16.44 -12.87 28.57
C LEU A 230 -16.12 -12.10 29.87
N ALA A 231 -16.03 -12.78 31.02
CA ALA A 231 -15.70 -12.16 32.30
C ALA A 231 -14.23 -11.73 32.42
N ARG A 232 -13.33 -12.30 31.63
CA ARG A 232 -11.91 -11.89 31.58
C ARG A 232 -11.64 -10.66 30.70
N ASP A 233 -12.58 -10.29 29.85
CA ASP A 233 -12.48 -9.10 28.98
C ASP A 233 -13.03 -7.83 29.66
N ALA A 234 -13.49 -7.93 30.92
CA ALA A 234 -14.15 -6.84 31.66
C ALA A 234 -13.28 -6.23 32.79
N ASP A 235 -12.08 -6.75 33.04
CA ASP A 235 -11.07 -6.23 33.97
C ASP A 235 -9.86 -5.74 33.14
#